data_e13b2bc8e39ae3f3aed2c6cf783a5a51
#
_entry.id   e13b2bc8e39ae3f3aed2c6cf783a5a51
#
_cell.length_a   1.000
_cell.length_b   1.000
_cell.length_c   1.000
_cell.angle_alpha   90.00
_cell.angle_beta   90.00
_cell.angle_gamma   90.00
#
_symmetry.space_group_name_H-M   'P 1'
#
loop_
_entity.id
_entity.type
_entity.pdbx_description
1 polymer ?
#
loop_
_entity_poly.entity_id
_entity_poly.type
_entity_poly.pdbx_seq_one_letter_code
_entity_poly.pdbx_strand_id
1 'polypeptide(L)'
;RGLGDVYKRQISHGMTVQNTPNAEAHNTYLDIQYLIEGHELIGVAQRETLTEVEAHPERDIWFYTGKYEYLSLGDNRFIILWPHDAHAPNHAVDGIPVATRKCVVKVRV
;
A
#
# COMPACT_ATOMS: atom_id res chain seq x y z
N ARG A 1 10.63 -19.26 17.14
CA ARG A 1 10.59 -18.41 15.97
C ARG A 1 10.32 -19.23 14.72
N GLY A 2 9.31 -18.93 14.00
CA GLY A 2 8.94 -19.64 12.79
C GLY A 2 9.09 -18.79 11.54
N LEU A 3 8.71 -19.38 10.41
CA LEU A 3 8.73 -18.70 9.12
C LEU A 3 7.81 -17.48 9.09
N GLY A 4 6.81 -17.39 9.97
CA GLY A 4 5.93 -16.24 10.08
C GLY A 4 6.63 -14.93 10.37
N ASP A 5 7.86 -14.98 10.89
CA ASP A 5 8.67 -13.77 11.09
C ASP A 5 9.33 -13.28 9.81
N VAL A 6 9.37 -14.12 8.76
CA VAL A 6 10.00 -13.81 7.50
C VAL A 6 9.00 -13.20 6.53
N TYR A 7 7.75 -13.67 6.56
CA TYR A 7 6.69 -13.10 5.73
C TYR A 7 5.34 -13.26 6.41
N LYS A 8 4.39 -12.43 5.99
CA LYS A 8 2.98 -12.47 6.42
C LYS A 8 2.12 -12.34 5.19
N ARG A 9 1.00 -13.06 5.17
CA ARG A 9 0.03 -12.97 4.09
C ARG A 9 -1.33 -12.62 4.66
N GLN A 10 -2.02 -11.70 4.01
CA GLN A 10 -3.33 -11.26 4.43
C GLN A 10 -4.22 -11.07 3.20
N ILE A 11 -5.46 -11.56 3.28
CA ILE A 11 -6.49 -11.26 2.30
C ILE A 11 -7.48 -10.31 2.96
N SER A 12 -7.72 -9.19 2.31
CA SER A 12 -8.61 -8.17 2.82
C SER A 12 -9.70 -7.83 1.83
N HIS A 13 -10.84 -7.42 2.35
CA HIS A 13 -11.96 -6.90 1.59
C HIS A 13 -12.09 -5.42 1.90
N GLY A 14 -12.37 -4.61 0.88
CA GLY A 14 -12.44 -3.17 1.07
C GLY A 14 -13.25 -2.49 -0.01
N MET A 15 -13.22 -1.18 0.05
CA MET A 15 -13.81 -0.29 -0.96
C MET A 15 -12.76 0.74 -1.34
N THR A 16 -12.66 1.03 -2.63
CA THR A 16 -11.87 2.17 -3.05
C THR A 16 -12.58 3.46 -2.66
N VAL A 17 -11.82 4.53 -2.51
CA VAL A 17 -12.32 5.83 -2.06
C VAL A 17 -11.84 6.92 -3.01
N GLN A 18 -12.60 8.02 -3.07
CA GLN A 18 -12.24 9.15 -3.95
C GLN A 18 -11.01 9.90 -3.44
N ASN A 19 -10.92 10.09 -2.13
CA ASN A 19 -9.80 10.81 -1.52
C ASN A 19 -9.07 9.85 -0.58
N THR A 20 -7.89 9.42 -0.98
CA THR A 20 -7.09 8.53 -0.16
C THR A 20 -6.49 9.30 1.03
N PRO A 21 -6.36 8.64 2.19
CA PRO A 21 -5.63 9.24 3.29
C PRO A 21 -4.14 9.38 2.95
N ASN A 22 -3.38 9.88 3.91
CA ASN A 22 -1.94 10.03 3.76
C ASN A 22 -1.27 8.73 3.35
N ALA A 23 -0.22 8.82 2.56
CA ALA A 23 0.57 7.66 2.18
C ALA A 23 1.27 7.09 3.41
N GLU A 24 1.49 5.78 3.40
CA GLU A 24 2.18 5.09 4.47
C GLU A 24 3.44 4.41 3.97
N ALA A 25 4.39 4.19 4.89
CA ALA A 25 5.60 3.45 4.60
C ALA A 25 6.01 2.65 5.84
N HIS A 26 6.80 1.61 5.59
CA HIS A 26 7.25 0.65 6.60
C HIS A 26 8.75 0.47 6.46
N ASN A 27 9.45 0.13 7.55
CA ASN A 27 10.91 -0.05 7.49
C ASN A 27 11.32 -1.52 7.47
N THR A 28 10.52 -2.39 8.09
CA THR A 28 10.91 -3.79 8.33
C THR A 28 10.51 -4.71 7.18
N TYR A 29 9.43 -4.40 6.48
CA TYR A 29 8.88 -5.27 5.44
C TYR A 29 8.73 -4.53 4.12
N LEU A 30 8.89 -5.26 3.02
CA LEU A 30 8.35 -4.84 1.75
C LEU A 30 6.94 -5.41 1.62
N ASP A 31 6.10 -4.74 0.85
CA ASP A 31 4.74 -5.21 0.53
C ASP A 31 4.69 -5.71 -0.90
N ILE A 32 4.06 -6.87 -1.09
CA ILE A 32 3.67 -7.32 -2.43
C ILE A 32 2.15 -7.31 -2.42
N GLN A 33 1.55 -6.52 -3.29
CA GLN A 33 0.09 -6.38 -3.36
C GLN A 33 -0.45 -6.89 -4.68
N TYR A 34 -1.49 -7.73 -4.58
CA TYR A 34 -2.16 -8.32 -5.73
C TYR A 34 -3.66 -8.16 -5.55
N LEU A 35 -4.32 -7.56 -6.54
CA LEU A 35 -5.75 -7.35 -6.50
C LEU A 35 -6.47 -8.57 -7.09
N ILE A 36 -7.24 -9.25 -6.25
CA ILE A 36 -7.99 -10.45 -6.63
C ILE A 36 -9.28 -10.07 -7.35
N GLU A 37 -9.98 -9.05 -6.84
CA GLU A 37 -11.23 -8.55 -7.41
C GLU A 37 -11.28 -7.03 -7.36
N GLY A 38 -11.92 -6.44 -8.37
CA GLY A 38 -12.10 -4.99 -8.46
C GLY A 38 -10.98 -4.32 -9.26
N HIS A 39 -10.88 -3.02 -9.09
CA HIS A 39 -9.78 -2.23 -9.66
C HIS A 39 -9.47 -1.08 -8.71
N GLU A 40 -8.22 -0.66 -8.73
CA GLU A 40 -7.71 0.29 -7.76
C GLU A 40 -6.52 1.05 -8.35
N LEU A 41 -6.35 2.30 -7.92
CA LEU A 41 -5.10 3.03 -8.14
C LEU A 41 -4.36 3.09 -6.81
N ILE A 42 -3.04 2.90 -6.86
CA ILE A 42 -2.17 3.07 -5.71
C ILE A 42 -1.28 4.28 -5.99
N GLY A 43 -1.32 5.27 -5.10
CA GLY A 43 -0.38 6.38 -5.15
C GLY A 43 0.97 5.92 -4.60
N VAL A 44 2.05 6.23 -5.31
CA VAL A 44 3.41 5.85 -4.91
C VAL A 44 4.34 7.04 -5.06
N ALA A 45 5.23 7.21 -4.08
CA ALA A 45 6.29 8.20 -4.15
C ALA A 45 7.45 7.78 -3.25
N GLN A 46 8.66 8.25 -3.57
CA GLN A 46 9.81 8.03 -2.68
C GLN A 46 9.60 8.81 -1.39
N ARG A 47 9.81 8.18 -0.24
CA ARG A 47 9.62 8.80 1.08
C ARG A 47 10.35 10.13 1.19
N GLU A 48 11.55 10.21 0.66
CA GLU A 48 12.41 11.39 0.76
C GLU A 48 11.83 12.61 0.04
N THR A 49 10.91 12.42 -0.91
CA THR A 49 10.25 13.53 -1.62
C THR A 49 9.00 14.01 -0.92
N LEU A 50 8.61 13.36 0.17
CA LEU A 50 7.34 13.62 0.88
C LEU A 50 7.61 14.27 2.24
N THR A 51 6.55 14.78 2.84
CA THR A 51 6.60 15.34 4.19
C THR A 51 6.01 14.33 5.16
N GLU A 52 6.79 13.91 6.15
CA GLU A 52 6.31 13.05 7.22
C GLU A 52 5.37 13.84 8.13
N VAL A 53 4.19 13.30 8.39
CA VAL A 53 3.19 13.98 9.22
C VAL A 53 2.85 13.19 10.49
N GLU A 54 3.16 11.91 10.54
CA GLU A 54 2.85 11.07 11.69
C GLU A 54 3.77 9.85 11.69
N ALA A 55 4.18 9.40 12.87
CA ALA A 55 5.07 8.25 13.01
C ALA A 55 4.62 7.37 14.16
N HIS A 56 4.59 6.07 13.90
CA HIS A 56 4.31 5.03 14.90
C HIS A 56 5.35 3.92 14.78
N PRO A 57 6.60 4.17 15.23
CA PRO A 57 7.69 3.19 15.09
C PRO A 57 7.38 1.83 15.71
N GLU A 58 6.60 1.83 16.82
CA GLU A 58 6.21 0.59 17.50
C GLU A 58 5.34 -0.32 16.64
N ARG A 59 4.69 0.23 15.61
CA ARG A 59 3.86 -0.51 14.66
C ARG A 59 4.50 -0.59 13.26
N ASP A 60 5.72 -0.09 13.13
CA ASP A 60 6.44 -0.04 11.86
C ASP A 60 5.63 0.68 10.78
N ILE A 61 5.09 1.86 11.12
CA ILE A 61 4.33 2.64 10.14
C ILE A 61 4.61 4.14 10.30
N TRP A 62 4.81 4.79 9.16
CA TRP A 62 4.99 6.24 9.04
C TRP A 62 4.06 6.78 7.99
N PHE A 63 3.49 7.95 8.23
CA PHE A 63 2.56 8.59 7.31
C PHE A 63 3.15 9.84 6.70
N TYR A 64 2.85 10.03 5.42
CA TYR A 64 3.42 11.09 4.60
C TYR A 64 2.34 11.80 3.80
N THR A 65 2.59 13.06 3.46
CA THR A 65 1.78 13.81 2.52
C THR A 65 2.67 14.40 1.43
N GLY A 66 2.09 14.63 0.25
CA GLY A 66 2.81 15.20 -0.88
C GLY A 66 2.19 14.74 -2.19
N LYS A 67 3.00 14.69 -3.23
CA LYS A 67 2.55 14.29 -4.56
C LYS A 67 2.92 12.85 -4.83
N TYR A 68 1.96 12.08 -5.33
CA TYR A 68 2.13 10.68 -5.68
C TYR A 68 1.87 10.47 -7.16
N GLU A 69 2.54 9.47 -7.74
CA GLU A 69 2.14 8.92 -9.02
C GLU A 69 1.19 7.78 -8.75
N TYR A 70 0.12 7.68 -9.55
CA TYR A 70 -0.88 6.62 -9.35
C TYR A 70 -0.65 5.50 -10.34
N LEU A 71 -0.53 4.28 -9.82
CA LEU A 71 -0.35 3.06 -10.60
C LEU A 71 -1.62 2.24 -10.54
N SER A 72 -2.00 1.65 -11.67
CA SER A 72 -3.16 0.78 -11.75
C SER A 72 -2.84 -0.59 -11.19
N LEU A 73 -3.64 -1.07 -10.25
CA LEU A 73 -3.53 -2.41 -9.70
C LEU A 73 -4.73 -3.24 -10.17
N GLY A 74 -4.48 -4.44 -10.63
CA GLY A 74 -5.47 -5.35 -11.21
C GLY A 74 -4.92 -6.00 -12.48
N ASP A 75 -5.77 -6.66 -13.25
CA ASP A 75 -5.40 -7.30 -14.52
C ASP A 75 -4.22 -8.27 -14.38
N ASN A 76 -4.23 -9.08 -13.32
CA ASN A 76 -3.18 -10.05 -13.01
C ASN A 76 -1.79 -9.44 -12.78
N ARG A 77 -1.74 -8.16 -12.42
CA ARG A 77 -0.50 -7.51 -12.04
C ARG A 77 -0.38 -7.45 -10.53
N PHE A 78 0.85 -7.49 -10.04
CA PHE A 78 1.13 -7.20 -8.64
C PHE A 78 2.15 -6.07 -8.58
N ILE A 79 2.22 -5.43 -7.43
CA ILE A 79 3.18 -4.36 -7.20
C ILE A 79 4.04 -4.73 -6.01
N ILE A 80 5.33 -4.41 -6.09
CA ILE A 80 6.26 -4.55 -4.98
C ILE A 80 6.59 -3.16 -4.46
N LEU A 81 6.34 -2.95 -3.18
CA LEU A 81 6.59 -1.68 -2.51
C LEU A 81 7.68 -1.88 -1.47
N TRP A 82 8.82 -1.29 -1.72
CA TRP A 82 9.98 -1.39 -0.82
C TRP A 82 9.83 -0.40 0.33
N PRO A 83 10.65 -0.53 1.40
CA PRO A 83 10.58 0.44 2.52
C PRO A 83 10.70 1.90 2.12
N HIS A 84 11.47 2.20 1.07
CA HIS A 84 11.63 3.58 0.60
C HIS A 84 10.45 4.08 -0.24
N ASP A 85 9.50 3.22 -0.57
CA ASP A 85 8.31 3.57 -1.35
C ASP A 85 7.14 3.83 -0.41
N ALA A 86 6.74 5.08 -0.27
CA ALA A 86 5.49 5.39 0.41
C ALA A 86 4.32 5.12 -0.54
N HIS A 87 3.21 4.63 0.00
CA HIS A 87 2.08 4.23 -0.84
C HIS A 87 0.75 4.64 -0.21
N ALA A 88 -0.15 5.10 -1.07
CA ALA A 88 -1.52 5.47 -0.72
C ALA A 88 -2.48 4.54 -1.48
N PRO A 89 -2.92 3.43 -0.85
CA PRO A 89 -3.74 2.43 -1.53
C PRO A 89 -5.21 2.82 -1.58
N ASN A 90 -6.00 2.01 -2.28
CA ASN A 90 -7.47 2.08 -2.32
C ASN A 90 -8.03 3.33 -3.00
N HIS A 91 -7.31 3.91 -3.94
CA HIS A 91 -7.82 5.07 -4.65
C HIS A 91 -8.77 4.63 -5.77
N ALA A 92 -9.94 5.27 -5.84
CA ALA A 92 -10.96 4.94 -6.83
C ALA A 92 -10.54 5.35 -8.24
N VAL A 93 -10.76 4.46 -9.20
CA VAL A 93 -10.58 4.78 -10.63
C VAL A 93 -11.71 5.69 -11.07
N ASP A 94 -11.37 6.79 -11.72
CA ASP A 94 -12.35 7.80 -12.18
C ASP A 94 -13.28 8.32 -11.09
N GLY A 95 -12.82 8.28 -9.83
CA GLY A 95 -13.60 8.75 -8.71
C GLY A 95 -14.80 7.87 -8.33
N ILE A 96 -14.91 6.67 -8.90
CA ILE A 96 -16.04 5.77 -8.66
C ILE A 96 -15.62 4.66 -7.71
N PRO A 97 -16.08 4.67 -6.44
CA PRO A 97 -15.74 3.62 -5.48
C PRO A 97 -16.26 2.25 -5.92
N VAL A 98 -15.42 1.23 -5.76
CA VAL A 98 -15.79 -0.16 -6.04
C VAL A 98 -15.28 -1.06 -4.92
N ALA A 99 -15.95 -2.20 -4.77
CA ALA A 99 -15.51 -3.21 -3.82
C ALA A 99 -14.24 -3.89 -4.36
N THR A 100 -13.33 -4.19 -3.47
CA THR A 100 -12.07 -4.86 -3.82
C THR A 100 -11.80 -6.04 -2.88
N ARG A 101 -11.07 -7.01 -3.39
CA ARG A 101 -10.48 -8.06 -2.58
C ARG A 101 -9.01 -8.15 -2.96
N LYS A 102 -8.15 -8.07 -1.97
CA LYS A 102 -6.71 -7.89 -2.17
C LYS A 102 -5.92 -8.89 -1.34
N CYS A 103 -4.85 -9.39 -1.92
CA CYS A 103 -3.85 -10.17 -1.19
C CYS A 103 -2.62 -9.28 -0.99
N VAL A 104 -2.18 -9.15 0.26
CA VAL A 104 -0.95 -8.43 0.60
C VAL A 104 -0.01 -9.41 1.26
N VAL A 105 1.20 -9.51 0.72
CA VAL A 105 2.27 -10.31 1.31
C VAL A 105 3.34 -9.35 1.79
N LYS A 106 3.67 -9.45 3.07
CA LYS A 106 4.76 -8.67 3.67
C LYS A 106 5.94 -9.58 3.83
N VAL A 107 7.08 -9.19 3.26
CA VAL A 107 8.32 -9.95 3.33
C VAL A 107 9.35 -9.11 4.09
N ARG A 108 9.95 -9.70 5.11
CA ARG A 108 10.97 -9.01 5.90
C ARG A 108 12.22 -8.74 5.06
N VAL A 109 12.70 -7.53 5.14
CA VAL A 109 13.93 -7.12 4.48
C VAL A 109 14.96 -6.61 5.48
#